data_2aa296b930e9d02c96fcb0ec29383904
#
_entry.id   2aa296b930e9d02c96fcb0ec29383904
#
_cell.length_a   1.000
_cell.length_b   1.000
_cell.length_c   1.000
_cell.angle_alpha   90.00
_cell.angle_beta   90.00
_cell.angle_gamma   90.00
#
_symmetry.space_group_name_H-M   'P 1'
#
loop_
_entity.id
_entity.type
_entity.pdbx_description
1 polymer ?
#
loop_
_entity_poly.entity_id
_entity_poly.type
_entity_poly.pdbx_seq_one_letter_code
_entity_poly.pdbx_strand_id
1 'polypeptide(L)'
;MPIPGDLLSSAMAGIAFVGCAIGSVAPTPSPQGRRREVVVNGKRVKTVDVHAHCIVPPAAAIINHPLEAPGLLMHDTSTRIAAMDAQGIDVEALSINPYWYRAERDAAAELIRINNETLVEFCAAQPDRFVAFATSALQYPDLAAEQIEYAVKKLGFRGVGVAGSCAGQDLADPKFHPFWAKCEELGVLVFMHPLGTRELEPSGRLNGSGLLTNTIGNPLETTIALSHLIFEGTLDRFPGLKICAAHGGGFLPSYANRSDAVIRCFPDRVGPLPKKNPTAYLRDGQLFFDTIVFTPEALRHLIAESGPGQIMIGTDYPFPWTSTEVDLVMNTPGLTDDQRVAILGGTAQRLLGIAP
;
A
#
# COMPACT_ATOMS: atom_id res chain seq x y z
N MET A 1 49.23 -1.18 -38.92
CA MET A 1 48.99 -1.14 -37.47
C MET A 1 47.52 -1.40 -37.24
N PRO A 2 47.14 -2.46 -36.59
CA PRO A 2 45.73 -2.83 -36.41
C PRO A 2 45.10 -2.05 -35.23
N ILE A 3 43.86 -1.65 -35.43
CA ILE A 3 42.98 -1.10 -34.40
C ILE A 3 42.28 -2.28 -33.71
N PRO A 4 42.24 -2.37 -32.37
CA PRO A 4 41.49 -3.40 -31.68
C PRO A 4 40.00 -3.03 -31.66
N GLY A 5 39.17 -3.97 -32.12
CA GLY A 5 37.75 -3.98 -31.79
C GLY A 5 37.54 -4.40 -30.33
N ASP A 6 36.58 -3.80 -29.71
CA ASP A 6 35.66 -4.38 -28.71
C ASP A 6 34.89 -3.25 -28.04
N LEU A 7 33.72 -2.98 -28.54
CA LEU A 7 32.71 -2.20 -27.80
C LEU A 7 31.32 -2.61 -28.32
N LEU A 8 30.85 -3.78 -27.90
CA LEU A 8 29.45 -4.11 -27.89
C LEU A 8 29.18 -5.06 -26.70
N SER A 9 29.18 -4.52 -25.52
CA SER A 9 28.50 -5.09 -24.37
C SER A 9 27.69 -3.97 -23.73
N SER A 10 26.60 -3.64 -24.38
CA SER A 10 25.59 -2.78 -23.81
C SER A 10 24.82 -3.60 -22.78
N ALA A 11 25.11 -3.36 -21.53
CA ALA A 11 24.42 -3.86 -20.39
C ALA A 11 22.92 -3.57 -20.49
N MET A 12 22.11 -4.61 -20.55
CA MET A 12 20.75 -4.58 -20.05
C MET A 12 20.85 -4.40 -18.53
N ALA A 13 20.88 -3.15 -18.10
CA ALA A 13 20.71 -2.81 -16.70
C ALA A 13 19.29 -3.17 -16.31
N GLY A 14 19.12 -4.35 -15.71
CA GLY A 14 17.93 -4.68 -14.96
C GLY A 14 17.73 -3.61 -13.88
N ILE A 15 16.54 -3.05 -13.81
CA ILE A 15 16.14 -2.12 -12.78
C ILE A 15 16.05 -2.94 -11.49
N ALA A 16 17.13 -2.97 -10.73
CA ALA A 16 17.08 -3.41 -9.36
C ALA A 16 16.41 -2.28 -8.57
N PHE A 17 15.28 -2.56 -7.97
CA PHE A 17 14.89 -1.80 -6.78
C PHE A 17 16.11 -1.82 -5.86
N VAL A 18 16.62 -0.67 -5.50
CA VAL A 18 17.63 -0.58 -4.46
C VAL A 18 16.87 -0.78 -3.15
N GLY A 19 16.46 -2.03 -2.93
CA GLY A 19 16.01 -2.51 -1.65
C GLY A 19 17.18 -2.32 -0.68
N CYS A 20 16.88 -1.89 0.51
CA CYS A 20 17.81 -1.65 1.59
C CYS A 20 18.67 -2.90 1.86
N ALA A 21 19.80 -3.03 1.20
CA ALA A 21 20.87 -3.90 1.65
C ALA A 21 21.56 -3.22 2.83
N ILE A 22 20.85 -3.07 3.93
CA ILE A 22 21.45 -2.82 5.22
C ILE A 22 21.63 -4.18 5.88
N GLY A 23 22.86 -4.48 6.29
CA GLY A 23 23.21 -5.75 6.88
C GLY A 23 22.17 -6.20 7.90
N SER A 24 21.61 -7.39 7.68
CA SER A 24 20.62 -8.01 8.51
C SER A 24 21.19 -8.22 9.93
N VAL A 25 20.82 -7.38 10.85
CA VAL A 25 20.72 -7.81 12.23
C VAL A 25 19.39 -8.56 12.29
N ALA A 26 19.41 -9.86 12.00
CA ALA A 26 18.28 -10.71 12.28
C ALA A 26 17.95 -10.55 13.77
N PRO A 27 16.71 -10.21 14.14
CA PRO A 27 16.30 -10.29 15.53
C PRO A 27 16.48 -11.76 15.94
N THR A 28 17.27 -11.98 16.99
CA THR A 28 17.44 -13.30 17.62
C THR A 28 16.05 -13.82 17.95
N PRO A 29 15.65 -15.05 17.53
CA PRO A 29 14.36 -15.61 17.88
C PRO A 29 14.29 -15.68 19.42
N SER A 30 13.41 -14.90 19.99
CA SER A 30 13.04 -15.07 21.40
C SER A 30 12.38 -16.44 21.55
N PRO A 31 12.65 -17.21 22.61
CA PRO A 31 11.98 -18.50 22.82
C PRO A 31 10.49 -18.23 22.85
N GLN A 32 9.68 -19.11 22.21
CA GLN A 32 8.24 -19.01 21.97
C GLN A 32 7.51 -18.19 23.04
N GLY A 33 7.52 -16.87 22.83
CA GLY A 33 6.88 -15.93 23.72
C GLY A 33 5.36 -16.01 23.50
N ARG A 34 4.62 -15.94 24.61
CA ARG A 34 3.18 -15.79 24.57
C ARG A 34 2.84 -14.57 23.68
N ARG A 35 1.90 -14.74 22.75
CA ARG A 35 1.38 -13.65 21.89
C ARG A 35 1.03 -12.42 22.74
N ARG A 36 1.54 -11.27 22.37
CA ARG A 36 1.19 -10.00 23.00
C ARG A 36 -0.27 -9.68 22.72
N GLU A 37 -1.06 -9.49 23.77
CA GLU A 37 -2.43 -9.05 23.67
C GLU A 37 -2.52 -7.53 23.85
N VAL A 38 -3.23 -6.87 22.94
CA VAL A 38 -3.48 -5.43 23.00
C VAL A 38 -4.79 -5.19 23.73
N VAL A 39 -4.75 -4.38 24.79
CA VAL A 39 -5.89 -4.10 25.66
C VAL A 39 -6.12 -2.60 25.75
N VAL A 40 -7.32 -2.14 25.43
CA VAL A 40 -7.76 -0.74 25.60
C VAL A 40 -8.92 -0.73 26.58
N ASN A 41 -8.79 0.05 27.63
CA ASN A 41 -9.81 0.16 28.69
C ASN A 41 -10.31 -1.21 29.22
N GLY A 42 -9.36 -2.12 29.50
CA GLY A 42 -9.63 -3.45 30.02
C GLY A 42 -10.24 -4.45 29.03
N LYS A 43 -10.44 -4.07 27.77
CA LYS A 43 -10.96 -4.94 26.72
C LYS A 43 -9.88 -5.26 25.70
N ARG A 44 -9.77 -6.54 25.33
CA ARG A 44 -8.88 -6.96 24.24
C ARG A 44 -9.36 -6.35 22.93
N VAL A 45 -8.42 -5.83 22.15
CA VAL A 45 -8.65 -5.30 20.81
C VAL A 45 -7.97 -6.22 19.81
N LYS A 46 -8.70 -6.70 18.80
CA LYS A 46 -8.10 -7.41 17.68
C LYS A 46 -7.41 -6.38 16.76
N THR A 47 -6.11 -6.51 16.61
CA THR A 47 -5.28 -5.63 15.82
C THR A 47 -5.16 -6.14 14.39
N VAL A 48 -5.24 -5.24 13.42
CA VAL A 48 -5.15 -5.58 12.00
C VAL A 48 -4.16 -4.65 11.31
N ASP A 49 -3.08 -5.24 10.81
CA ASP A 49 -2.10 -4.57 9.97
C ASP A 49 -2.54 -4.61 8.51
N VAL A 50 -2.77 -3.45 7.89
CA VAL A 50 -3.20 -3.35 6.49
C VAL A 50 -2.06 -3.17 5.50
N HIS A 51 -0.82 -3.10 6.00
CA HIS A 51 0.36 -2.82 5.18
C HIS A 51 1.47 -3.83 5.49
N ALA A 52 1.34 -5.01 4.92
CA ALA A 52 2.34 -6.07 5.02
C ALA A 52 2.55 -6.73 3.65
N HIS A 53 3.80 -6.96 3.29
CA HIS A 53 4.18 -7.43 1.95
C HIS A 53 4.52 -8.90 1.91
N CYS A 54 4.26 -9.51 0.75
CA CYS A 54 4.71 -10.85 0.41
C CYS A 54 5.02 -10.95 -1.09
N ILE A 55 5.54 -12.09 -1.51
CA ILE A 55 5.78 -12.42 -2.93
C ILE A 55 5.42 -13.88 -3.18
N VAL A 56 4.99 -14.16 -4.41
CA VAL A 56 4.70 -15.49 -4.93
C VAL A 56 5.78 -15.84 -5.98
N PRO A 57 6.84 -16.59 -5.61
CA PRO A 57 7.97 -16.84 -6.51
C PRO A 57 7.60 -17.46 -7.86
N PRO A 58 6.66 -18.41 -7.98
CA PRO A 58 6.22 -18.93 -9.28
C PRO A 58 5.65 -17.87 -10.22
N ALA A 59 4.90 -16.90 -9.68
CA ALA A 59 4.37 -15.79 -10.47
C ALA A 59 5.48 -14.80 -10.88
N ALA A 60 6.39 -14.47 -9.97
CA ALA A 60 7.52 -13.60 -10.22
C ALA A 60 8.45 -14.18 -11.33
N ALA A 61 8.61 -15.49 -11.37
CA ALA A 61 9.44 -16.17 -12.36
C ALA A 61 8.93 -16.01 -13.80
N ILE A 62 7.63 -15.77 -14.03
CA ILE A 62 7.07 -15.58 -15.39
C ILE A 62 7.75 -14.42 -16.13
N ILE A 63 8.11 -13.36 -15.39
CA ILE A 63 8.75 -12.17 -15.95
C ILE A 63 10.18 -11.97 -15.42
N ASN A 64 10.77 -12.99 -14.83
CA ASN A 64 12.10 -12.94 -14.22
C ASN A 64 12.26 -11.82 -13.17
N HIS A 65 11.20 -11.54 -12.40
CA HIS A 65 11.30 -10.55 -11.33
C HIS A 65 12.14 -11.10 -10.17
N PRO A 66 13.14 -10.35 -9.68
CA PRO A 66 14.03 -10.81 -8.62
C PRO A 66 13.31 -10.80 -7.24
N LEU A 67 13.78 -11.66 -6.35
CA LEU A 67 13.37 -11.60 -4.94
C LEU A 67 14.03 -10.38 -4.27
N GLU A 68 13.25 -9.42 -3.85
CA GLU A 68 13.74 -8.18 -3.23
C GLU A 68 14.23 -8.38 -1.79
N ALA A 69 13.53 -9.21 -1.02
CA ALA A 69 13.90 -9.54 0.36
C ALA A 69 13.44 -10.94 0.76
N PRO A 70 14.25 -11.73 1.50
CA PRO A 70 13.85 -13.06 1.94
C PRO A 70 12.59 -13.11 2.79
N GLY A 71 12.32 -12.07 3.58
CA GLY A 71 11.13 -11.97 4.43
C GLY A 71 9.80 -11.88 3.68
N LEU A 72 9.83 -11.61 2.36
CA LEU A 72 8.64 -11.62 1.51
C LEU A 72 8.11 -13.04 1.24
N LEU A 73 8.94 -14.08 1.44
CA LEU A 73 8.55 -15.46 1.18
C LEU A 73 7.57 -15.98 2.25
N MET A 74 6.55 -16.70 1.81
CA MET A 74 5.48 -17.26 2.66
C MET A 74 5.58 -18.78 2.84
N HIS A 75 6.66 -19.42 2.40
CA HIS A 75 6.82 -20.89 2.55
C HIS A 75 7.08 -21.31 4.01
N ASP A 76 7.64 -20.43 4.83
CA ASP A 76 7.75 -20.58 6.27
C ASP A 76 7.29 -19.29 6.95
N THR A 77 6.12 -19.36 7.56
CA THR A 77 5.51 -18.19 8.23
C THR A 77 5.90 -18.06 9.70
N SER A 78 6.71 -18.98 10.24
CA SER A 78 7.03 -19.02 11.67
C SER A 78 7.68 -17.74 12.16
N THR A 79 8.67 -17.22 11.42
CA THR A 79 9.35 -15.96 11.74
C THR A 79 8.40 -14.76 11.64
N ARG A 80 7.54 -14.72 10.61
CA ARG A 80 6.53 -13.67 10.44
C ARG A 80 5.53 -13.66 11.58
N ILE A 81 4.98 -14.83 11.92
CA ILE A 81 4.05 -14.97 13.04
C ILE A 81 4.69 -14.60 14.37
N ALA A 82 5.94 -14.99 14.60
CA ALA A 82 6.66 -14.58 15.81
C ALA A 82 6.84 -13.05 15.88
N ALA A 83 7.09 -12.38 14.76
CA ALA A 83 7.17 -10.93 14.70
C ALA A 83 5.79 -10.28 14.96
N MET A 84 4.73 -10.78 14.35
CA MET A 84 3.35 -10.35 14.61
C MET A 84 3.00 -10.51 16.10
N ASP A 85 3.29 -11.67 16.69
CA ASP A 85 3.01 -11.96 18.10
C ASP A 85 3.76 -11.04 19.05
N ALA A 86 5.03 -10.75 18.76
CA ALA A 86 5.84 -9.82 19.54
C ALA A 86 5.31 -8.38 19.47
N GLN A 87 4.83 -7.95 18.31
CA GLN A 87 4.29 -6.62 18.10
C GLN A 87 2.83 -6.49 18.60
N GLY A 88 2.14 -7.59 18.79
CA GLY A 88 0.72 -7.62 19.14
C GLY A 88 -0.19 -7.42 17.92
N ILE A 89 0.24 -7.88 16.73
CA ILE A 89 -0.56 -7.91 15.51
C ILE A 89 -1.32 -9.24 15.44
N ASP A 90 -2.63 -9.16 15.34
CA ASP A 90 -3.47 -10.35 15.23
C ASP A 90 -3.59 -10.84 13.80
N VAL A 91 -3.84 -9.92 12.87
CA VAL A 91 -4.06 -10.23 11.45
C VAL A 91 -3.23 -9.30 10.59
N GLU A 92 -2.53 -9.82 9.60
CA GLU A 92 -1.94 -9.06 8.51
C GLU A 92 -2.77 -9.19 7.23
N ALA A 93 -2.98 -8.08 6.54
CA ALA A 93 -3.50 -8.04 5.19
C ALA A 93 -2.32 -8.03 4.20
N LEU A 94 -2.07 -9.18 3.59
CA LEU A 94 -0.92 -9.38 2.69
C LEU A 94 -1.13 -8.65 1.37
N SER A 95 -0.11 -7.94 0.90
CA SER A 95 -0.07 -7.28 -0.40
C SER A 95 1.16 -7.69 -1.20
N ILE A 96 1.04 -7.65 -2.52
CA ILE A 96 2.16 -7.82 -3.46
C ILE A 96 2.29 -6.52 -4.23
N ASN A 97 3.46 -5.88 -4.16
CA ASN A 97 3.74 -4.68 -4.92
C ASN A 97 3.67 -4.98 -6.44
N PRO A 98 2.95 -4.19 -7.24
CA PRO A 98 2.71 -4.50 -8.65
C PRO A 98 3.97 -4.35 -9.52
N TYR A 99 4.80 -5.37 -9.61
CA TYR A 99 6.00 -5.41 -10.45
C TYR A 99 5.72 -5.78 -11.92
N TRP A 100 4.48 -6.13 -12.26
CA TRP A 100 4.07 -6.68 -13.56
C TRP A 100 3.43 -5.67 -14.52
N TYR A 101 3.34 -4.39 -14.20
CA TYR A 101 2.62 -3.40 -15.02
C TYR A 101 3.23 -3.15 -16.42
N ARG A 102 4.36 -3.77 -16.73
CA ARG A 102 4.98 -3.78 -18.08
C ARG A 102 4.92 -5.14 -18.76
N ALA A 103 4.33 -6.14 -18.13
CA ALA A 103 4.18 -7.47 -18.72
C ALA A 103 3.10 -7.45 -19.81
N GLU A 104 3.34 -8.27 -20.85
CA GLU A 104 2.36 -8.51 -21.91
C GLU A 104 1.10 -9.16 -21.34
N ARG A 105 -0.05 -8.99 -22.02
CA ARG A 105 -1.38 -9.32 -21.53
C ARG A 105 -1.49 -10.78 -21.03
N ASP A 106 -1.03 -11.74 -21.81
CA ASP A 106 -1.14 -13.15 -21.46
C ASP A 106 -0.25 -13.53 -20.28
N ALA A 107 0.98 -13.00 -20.25
CA ALA A 107 1.89 -13.18 -19.13
C ALA A 107 1.36 -12.53 -17.86
N ALA A 108 0.79 -11.33 -17.95
CA ALA A 108 0.16 -10.65 -16.84
C ALA A 108 -1.06 -11.42 -16.33
N ALA A 109 -1.92 -11.93 -17.21
CA ALA A 109 -3.09 -12.72 -16.83
C ALA A 109 -2.70 -13.97 -16.04
N GLU A 110 -1.70 -14.73 -16.52
CA GLU A 110 -1.23 -15.94 -15.84
C GLU A 110 -0.54 -15.63 -14.51
N LEU A 111 0.30 -14.58 -14.47
CA LEU A 111 0.95 -14.12 -13.25
C LEU A 111 -0.08 -13.74 -12.17
N ILE A 112 -1.11 -12.98 -12.54
CA ILE A 112 -2.19 -12.59 -11.63
C ILE A 112 -2.98 -13.79 -11.12
N ARG A 113 -3.28 -14.75 -12.00
CA ARG A 113 -3.95 -15.98 -11.60
C ARG A 113 -3.15 -16.73 -10.52
N ILE A 114 -1.85 -16.95 -10.77
CA ILE A 114 -0.97 -17.66 -9.83
C ILE A 114 -0.86 -16.88 -8.50
N ASN A 115 -0.66 -15.54 -8.55
CA ASN A 115 -0.61 -14.72 -7.35
C ASN A 115 -1.86 -14.90 -6.50
N ASN A 116 -3.04 -14.73 -7.10
CA ASN A 116 -4.29 -14.75 -6.35
C ASN A 116 -4.63 -16.15 -5.82
N GLU A 117 -4.44 -17.20 -6.59
CA GLU A 117 -4.65 -18.58 -6.13
C GLU A 117 -3.73 -18.92 -4.95
N THR A 118 -2.44 -18.59 -5.06
CA THR A 118 -1.47 -18.86 -3.99
C THR A 118 -1.76 -18.02 -2.73
N LEU A 119 -2.17 -16.75 -2.87
CA LEU A 119 -2.56 -15.93 -1.72
C LEU A 119 -3.76 -16.52 -0.98
N VAL A 120 -4.74 -17.06 -1.69
CA VAL A 120 -5.87 -17.77 -1.07
C VAL A 120 -5.39 -18.98 -0.26
N GLU A 121 -4.47 -19.77 -0.82
CA GLU A 121 -3.90 -20.92 -0.12
C GLU A 121 -3.16 -20.51 1.15
N PHE A 122 -2.36 -19.44 1.11
CA PHE A 122 -1.66 -18.91 2.28
C PHE A 122 -2.65 -18.47 3.37
N CYS A 123 -3.68 -17.72 2.99
CA CYS A 123 -4.70 -17.28 3.94
C CYS A 123 -5.52 -18.45 4.50
N ALA A 124 -5.86 -19.42 3.66
CA ALA A 124 -6.62 -20.61 4.09
C ALA A 124 -5.84 -21.50 5.06
N ALA A 125 -4.50 -21.55 4.93
CA ALA A 125 -3.65 -22.31 5.86
C ALA A 125 -3.63 -21.70 7.28
N GLN A 126 -3.87 -20.40 7.41
CA GLN A 126 -3.85 -19.66 8.68
C GLN A 126 -4.89 -18.52 8.67
N PRO A 127 -6.18 -18.87 8.65
CA PRO A 127 -7.27 -17.91 8.41
C PRO A 127 -7.46 -16.88 9.54
N ASP A 128 -6.96 -17.17 10.73
CA ASP A 128 -6.99 -16.27 11.88
C ASP A 128 -5.82 -15.25 11.88
N ARG A 129 -4.86 -15.43 10.96
CA ARG A 129 -3.64 -14.61 10.92
C ARG A 129 -3.51 -13.80 9.64
N PHE A 130 -4.04 -14.26 8.52
CA PHE A 130 -3.83 -13.64 7.23
C PHE A 130 -5.14 -13.44 6.46
N VAL A 131 -5.26 -12.25 5.89
CA VAL A 131 -6.12 -11.94 4.77
C VAL A 131 -5.24 -11.37 3.66
N ALA A 132 -5.75 -11.19 2.43
CA ALA A 132 -4.93 -10.65 1.37
C ALA A 132 -5.68 -9.65 0.49
N PHE A 133 -4.93 -8.75 -0.12
CA PHE A 133 -5.35 -7.94 -1.25
C PHE A 133 -5.12 -8.71 -2.54
N ALA A 134 -6.13 -8.75 -3.40
CA ALA A 134 -6.00 -9.33 -4.73
C ALA A 134 -4.99 -8.53 -5.57
N THR A 135 -4.35 -9.20 -6.51
CA THR A 135 -3.57 -8.56 -7.57
C THR A 135 -4.39 -8.46 -8.84
N SER A 136 -4.08 -7.48 -9.71
CA SER A 136 -4.74 -7.30 -11.00
C SER A 136 -3.80 -6.73 -12.04
N ALA A 137 -4.05 -7.03 -13.32
CA ALA A 137 -3.28 -6.52 -14.46
C ALA A 137 -3.78 -5.12 -14.87
N LEU A 138 -3.58 -4.12 -14.01
CA LEU A 138 -4.15 -2.78 -14.17
C LEU A 138 -3.73 -2.09 -15.47
N GLN A 139 -2.59 -2.42 -16.06
CA GLN A 139 -2.19 -1.96 -17.39
C GLN A 139 -3.20 -2.33 -18.50
N TYR A 140 -4.08 -3.31 -18.23
CA TYR A 140 -5.22 -3.73 -19.05
C TYR A 140 -6.49 -3.61 -18.21
N PRO A 141 -7.11 -2.41 -18.13
CA PRO A 141 -8.17 -2.12 -17.15
C PRO A 141 -9.44 -2.96 -17.30
N ASP A 142 -9.75 -3.42 -18.53
CA ASP A 142 -10.80 -4.39 -18.83
C ASP A 142 -10.54 -5.74 -18.16
N LEU A 143 -9.35 -6.29 -18.37
CA LEU A 143 -8.91 -7.54 -17.75
C LEU A 143 -8.82 -7.38 -16.21
N ALA A 144 -8.30 -6.25 -15.74
CA ALA A 144 -8.20 -5.99 -14.30
C ALA A 144 -9.59 -6.00 -13.62
N ALA A 145 -10.61 -5.40 -14.26
CA ALA A 145 -11.98 -5.42 -13.76
C ALA A 145 -12.56 -6.85 -13.66
N GLU A 146 -12.30 -7.69 -14.66
CA GLU A 146 -12.69 -9.11 -14.64
C GLU A 146 -11.95 -9.89 -13.53
N GLN A 147 -10.65 -9.65 -13.40
CA GLN A 147 -9.80 -10.32 -12.40
C GLN A 147 -10.22 -9.99 -10.97
N ILE A 148 -10.50 -8.71 -10.65
CA ILE A 148 -10.97 -8.35 -9.30
C ILE A 148 -12.39 -8.87 -9.03
N GLU A 149 -13.27 -8.91 -10.03
CA GLU A 149 -14.58 -9.52 -9.87
C GLU A 149 -14.47 -11.01 -9.51
N TYR A 150 -13.63 -11.75 -10.24
CA TYR A 150 -13.35 -13.15 -9.95
C TYR A 150 -12.72 -13.33 -8.55
N ALA A 151 -11.70 -12.53 -8.24
CA ALA A 151 -11.01 -12.58 -6.95
C ALA A 151 -11.99 -12.36 -5.78
N VAL A 152 -12.88 -11.40 -5.89
CA VAL A 152 -13.84 -11.11 -4.82
C VAL A 152 -14.96 -12.16 -4.76
N LYS A 153 -15.60 -12.46 -5.90
CA LYS A 153 -16.80 -13.33 -5.92
C LYS A 153 -16.48 -14.83 -5.81
N LYS A 154 -15.30 -15.26 -6.26
CA LYS A 154 -14.92 -16.67 -6.29
C LYS A 154 -13.84 -17.04 -5.29
N LEU A 155 -12.85 -16.14 -5.08
CA LEU A 155 -11.73 -16.40 -4.20
C LEU A 155 -11.89 -15.76 -2.81
N GLY A 156 -12.88 -14.89 -2.60
CA GLY A 156 -13.20 -14.32 -1.30
C GLY A 156 -12.32 -13.14 -0.87
N PHE A 157 -11.56 -12.53 -1.79
CA PHE A 157 -10.79 -11.31 -1.49
C PHE A 157 -11.70 -10.15 -1.05
N ARG A 158 -11.17 -9.30 -0.16
CA ARG A 158 -11.89 -8.14 0.36
C ARG A 158 -11.29 -6.80 -0.05
N GLY A 159 -10.18 -6.85 -0.77
CA GLY A 159 -9.47 -5.68 -1.26
C GLY A 159 -8.59 -6.02 -2.45
N VAL A 160 -7.99 -5.00 -3.06
CA VAL A 160 -7.05 -5.11 -4.18
C VAL A 160 -5.87 -4.17 -3.98
N GLY A 161 -4.65 -4.64 -4.31
CA GLY A 161 -3.44 -3.83 -4.29
C GLY A 161 -3.18 -3.12 -5.62
N VAL A 162 -2.78 -1.84 -5.56
CA VAL A 162 -2.36 -1.05 -6.73
C VAL A 162 -1.12 -0.23 -6.39
N ALA A 163 -0.37 0.20 -7.42
CA ALA A 163 0.67 1.23 -7.25
C ALA A 163 0.09 2.66 -7.30
N GLY A 164 0.93 3.67 -7.11
CA GLY A 164 0.55 5.08 -7.29
C GLY A 164 0.43 5.48 -8.77
N SER A 165 1.09 4.73 -9.65
CA SER A 165 0.98 4.88 -11.12
C SER A 165 0.98 3.51 -11.80
N CYS A 166 0.48 3.43 -13.02
CA CYS A 166 0.50 2.20 -13.81
C CYS A 166 1.35 2.39 -15.08
N ALA A 167 2.55 1.81 -15.07
CA ALA A 167 3.51 1.94 -16.17
C ALA A 167 3.82 3.40 -16.56
N GLY A 168 3.83 4.32 -15.57
CA GLY A 168 4.07 5.75 -15.75
C GLY A 168 2.84 6.57 -16.13
N GLN A 169 1.65 5.98 -16.02
CA GLN A 169 0.38 6.69 -16.26
C GLN A 169 -0.36 6.92 -14.95
N ASP A 170 -0.93 8.11 -14.81
CA ASP A 170 -1.71 8.48 -13.64
C ASP A 170 -2.99 7.66 -13.56
N LEU A 171 -3.32 7.18 -12.37
CA LEU A 171 -4.49 6.34 -12.14
C LEU A 171 -5.82 7.08 -12.32
N ALA A 172 -5.80 8.40 -12.45
CA ALA A 172 -6.96 9.22 -12.78
C ALA A 172 -7.30 9.24 -14.28
N ASP A 173 -6.42 8.71 -15.14
CA ASP A 173 -6.71 8.60 -16.59
C ASP A 173 -8.02 7.85 -16.81
N PRO A 174 -8.93 8.37 -17.67
CA PRO A 174 -10.23 7.73 -17.96
C PRO A 174 -10.16 6.27 -18.39
N LYS A 175 -9.04 5.81 -18.94
CA LYS A 175 -8.85 4.39 -19.29
C LYS A 175 -8.98 3.46 -18.08
N PHE A 176 -8.70 3.93 -16.86
CA PHE A 176 -8.82 3.15 -15.64
C PHE A 176 -10.25 3.17 -15.04
N HIS A 177 -11.19 3.93 -15.61
CA HIS A 177 -12.56 3.98 -15.11
C HIS A 177 -13.24 2.62 -15.01
N PRO A 178 -13.05 1.64 -15.93
CA PRO A 178 -13.62 0.30 -15.77
C PRO A 178 -13.16 -0.40 -14.48
N PHE A 179 -11.89 -0.26 -14.12
CA PHE A 179 -11.34 -0.79 -12.87
C PHE A 179 -11.95 -0.09 -11.65
N TRP A 180 -11.97 1.25 -11.63
CA TRP A 180 -12.54 2.02 -10.52
C TRP A 180 -14.02 1.75 -10.32
N ALA A 181 -14.79 1.68 -11.41
CA ALA A 181 -16.20 1.31 -11.36
C ALA A 181 -16.42 -0.08 -10.75
N LYS A 182 -15.55 -1.05 -11.09
CA LYS A 182 -15.65 -2.39 -10.53
C LYS A 182 -15.25 -2.42 -9.05
N CYS A 183 -14.24 -1.68 -8.63
CA CYS A 183 -13.88 -1.54 -7.22
C CYS A 183 -15.02 -0.95 -6.39
N GLU A 184 -15.69 0.08 -6.90
CA GLU A 184 -16.86 0.69 -6.28
C GLU A 184 -18.03 -0.28 -6.20
N GLU A 185 -18.39 -0.94 -7.32
CA GLU A 185 -19.46 -1.94 -7.40
C GLU A 185 -19.29 -3.06 -6.35
N LEU A 186 -18.06 -3.54 -6.20
CA LEU A 186 -17.73 -4.61 -5.26
C LEU A 186 -17.56 -4.11 -3.82
N GLY A 187 -17.45 -2.79 -3.62
CA GLY A 187 -17.25 -2.17 -2.31
C GLY A 187 -15.92 -2.53 -1.63
N VAL A 188 -14.91 -2.91 -2.41
CA VAL A 188 -13.62 -3.38 -1.91
C VAL A 188 -12.71 -2.22 -1.47
N LEU A 189 -11.81 -2.50 -0.52
CA LEU A 189 -10.72 -1.60 -0.18
C LEU A 189 -9.62 -1.70 -1.24
N VAL A 190 -9.22 -0.56 -1.81
CA VAL A 190 -8.04 -0.47 -2.66
C VAL A 190 -6.85 -0.05 -1.80
N PHE A 191 -5.84 -0.91 -1.68
CA PHE A 191 -4.59 -0.56 -1.02
C PHE A 191 -3.61 -0.02 -2.05
N MET A 192 -3.23 1.25 -1.90
CA MET A 192 -2.32 1.95 -2.80
C MET A 192 -0.94 2.03 -2.16
N HIS A 193 0.04 1.35 -2.75
CA HIS A 193 1.43 1.38 -2.32
C HIS A 193 2.35 1.92 -3.42
N PRO A 194 3.22 2.90 -3.16
CA PRO A 194 4.08 3.49 -4.18
C PRO A 194 5.15 2.52 -4.67
N LEU A 195 5.56 2.71 -5.93
CA LEU A 195 6.72 2.05 -6.54
C LEU A 195 7.88 3.03 -6.82
N GLY A 196 7.73 4.28 -6.39
CA GLY A 196 8.65 5.39 -6.59
C GLY A 196 8.31 6.29 -7.77
N THR A 197 8.87 7.49 -7.76
CA THR A 197 8.70 8.49 -8.83
C THR A 197 9.72 8.26 -9.93
N ARG A 198 9.47 7.31 -10.80
CA ARG A 198 10.38 6.91 -11.89
C ARG A 198 10.72 8.05 -12.85
N GLU A 199 9.85 9.07 -12.95
CA GLU A 199 10.05 10.25 -13.77
C GLU A 199 11.24 11.10 -13.26
N LEU A 200 11.55 11.05 -11.98
CA LEU A 200 12.68 11.76 -11.38
C LEU A 200 13.99 10.95 -11.39
N GLU A 201 13.93 9.65 -11.64
CA GLU A 201 15.11 8.79 -11.70
C GLU A 201 16.09 9.23 -12.81
N PRO A 202 15.65 9.48 -14.08
CA PRO A 202 16.54 9.92 -15.15
C PRO A 202 17.23 11.25 -14.88
N SER A 203 16.62 12.13 -14.07
CA SER A 203 17.22 13.42 -13.70
C SER A 203 18.34 13.30 -12.67
N GLY A 204 18.48 12.13 -12.02
CA GLY A 204 19.42 11.90 -10.94
C GLY A 204 19.12 12.68 -9.65
N ARG A 205 17.99 13.37 -9.55
CA ARG A 205 17.65 14.22 -8.40
C ARG A 205 17.39 13.44 -7.11
N LEU A 206 17.07 12.17 -7.22
CA LEU A 206 16.87 11.26 -6.09
C LEU A 206 18.11 10.39 -5.80
N ASN A 207 19.21 10.61 -6.52
CA ASN A 207 20.47 9.91 -6.28
C ASN A 207 21.22 10.51 -5.09
N GLY A 208 22.19 9.74 -4.55
CA GLY A 208 23.04 10.20 -3.45
C GLY A 208 22.71 9.56 -2.12
N SER A 209 23.00 10.26 -1.03
CA SER A 209 22.79 9.77 0.32
C SER A 209 21.32 9.90 0.75
N GLY A 210 20.91 9.10 1.76
CA GLY A 210 19.61 9.24 2.42
C GLY A 210 18.48 8.41 1.78
N LEU A 211 18.76 7.52 0.82
CA LEU A 211 17.75 6.69 0.14
C LEU A 211 16.58 7.54 -0.40
N LEU A 212 16.89 8.64 -1.10
CA LEU A 212 15.89 9.63 -1.51
C LEU A 212 14.80 9.05 -2.42
N THR A 213 15.08 7.97 -3.15
CA THR A 213 14.05 7.23 -3.88
C THR A 213 12.95 6.69 -2.97
N ASN A 214 13.33 6.27 -1.76
CA ASN A 214 12.38 5.80 -0.75
C ASN A 214 11.84 6.96 0.10
N THR A 215 12.72 7.73 0.74
CA THR A 215 12.32 8.74 1.74
C THR A 215 11.55 9.93 1.14
N ILE A 216 11.75 10.21 -0.14
CA ILE A 216 11.07 11.29 -0.88
C ILE A 216 10.22 10.72 -2.02
N GLY A 217 10.79 9.81 -2.83
CA GLY A 217 10.15 9.29 -4.04
C GLY A 217 8.84 8.56 -3.75
N ASN A 218 8.82 7.64 -2.80
CA ASN A 218 7.62 6.88 -2.46
C ASN A 218 6.48 7.77 -1.91
N PRO A 219 6.69 8.62 -0.89
CA PRO A 219 5.65 9.55 -0.44
C PRO A 219 5.20 10.54 -1.53
N LEU A 220 6.11 10.94 -2.42
CA LEU A 220 5.79 11.84 -3.52
C LEU A 220 4.89 11.18 -4.56
N GLU A 221 5.15 9.93 -4.96
CA GLU A 221 4.28 9.20 -5.88
C GLU A 221 2.86 9.05 -5.32
N THR A 222 2.74 8.66 -4.05
CA THR A 222 1.44 8.58 -3.37
C THR A 222 0.71 9.94 -3.40
N THR A 223 1.44 11.03 -3.11
CA THR A 223 0.88 12.39 -3.13
C THR A 223 0.38 12.78 -4.52
N ILE A 224 1.16 12.51 -5.56
CA ILE A 224 0.80 12.78 -6.97
C ILE A 224 -0.46 11.98 -7.33
N ALA A 225 -0.46 10.68 -7.08
CA ALA A 225 -1.58 9.80 -7.39
C ALA A 225 -2.90 10.27 -6.75
N LEU A 226 -2.90 10.52 -5.45
CA LEU A 226 -4.08 11.00 -4.73
C LEU A 226 -4.52 12.39 -5.21
N SER A 227 -3.58 13.28 -5.52
CA SER A 227 -3.89 14.60 -6.06
C SER A 227 -4.59 14.50 -7.41
N HIS A 228 -4.11 13.68 -8.33
CA HIS A 228 -4.79 13.44 -9.61
C HIS A 228 -6.17 12.81 -9.42
N LEU A 229 -6.33 11.83 -8.53
CA LEU A 229 -7.66 11.24 -8.26
C LEU A 229 -8.68 12.28 -7.76
N ILE A 230 -8.22 13.28 -6.99
CA ILE A 230 -9.05 14.41 -6.54
C ILE A 230 -9.32 15.39 -7.69
N PHE A 231 -8.27 15.94 -8.31
CA PHE A 231 -8.39 17.05 -9.25
C PHE A 231 -8.95 16.65 -10.62
N GLU A 232 -8.67 15.42 -11.09
CA GLU A 232 -9.24 14.87 -12.33
C GLU A 232 -10.64 14.28 -12.12
N GLY A 233 -11.17 14.36 -10.88
CA GLY A 233 -12.55 14.01 -10.54
C GLY A 233 -12.86 12.51 -10.46
N THR A 234 -11.86 11.65 -10.32
CA THR A 234 -12.09 10.20 -10.14
C THR A 234 -12.90 9.92 -8.88
N LEU A 235 -12.55 10.56 -7.74
CA LEU A 235 -13.28 10.40 -6.48
C LEU A 235 -14.71 10.98 -6.55
N ASP A 236 -14.92 11.98 -7.37
CA ASP A 236 -16.26 12.54 -7.63
C ASP A 236 -17.12 11.66 -8.52
N ARG A 237 -16.48 10.94 -9.44
CA ARG A 237 -17.14 10.01 -10.36
C ARG A 237 -17.54 8.71 -9.68
N PHE A 238 -16.71 8.24 -8.75
CA PHE A 238 -16.87 6.99 -8.02
C PHE A 238 -16.92 7.27 -6.50
N PRO A 239 -18.03 7.84 -6.00
CA PRO A 239 -18.12 8.28 -4.59
C PRO A 239 -18.10 7.14 -3.57
N GLY A 240 -18.32 5.91 -4.00
CA GLY A 240 -18.24 4.71 -3.15
C GLY A 240 -16.83 4.08 -3.05
N LEU A 241 -15.83 4.61 -3.76
CA LEU A 241 -14.45 4.14 -3.66
C LEU A 241 -13.90 4.28 -2.24
N LYS A 242 -13.08 3.30 -1.85
CA LYS A 242 -12.35 3.28 -0.59
C LYS A 242 -10.89 2.97 -0.88
N ILE A 243 -10.02 3.94 -0.70
CA ILE A 243 -8.59 3.84 -1.02
C ILE A 243 -7.78 4.04 0.27
N CYS A 244 -7.01 3.03 0.67
CA CYS A 244 -6.02 3.14 1.73
C CYS A 244 -4.66 3.45 1.10
N ALA A 245 -4.13 4.62 1.40
CA ALA A 245 -2.84 5.06 0.90
C ALA A 245 -1.74 4.80 1.93
N ALA A 246 -0.68 4.14 1.49
CA ALA A 246 0.49 3.81 2.29
C ALA A 246 1.24 5.05 2.81
N HIS A 247 2.03 4.86 3.87
CA HIS A 247 2.92 5.87 4.46
C HIS A 247 2.17 7.15 4.85
N GLY A 248 1.03 7.00 5.53
CA GLY A 248 0.19 8.12 5.95
C GLY A 248 -0.36 8.97 4.81
N GLY A 249 -0.41 8.43 3.57
CA GLY A 249 -0.84 9.18 2.38
C GLY A 249 0.21 10.13 1.81
N GLY A 250 1.49 9.88 2.12
CA GLY A 250 2.61 10.69 1.64
C GLY A 250 2.57 12.11 2.20
N PHE A 251 2.72 13.09 1.33
CA PHE A 251 2.67 14.51 1.72
C PHE A 251 1.26 15.10 1.67
N LEU A 252 0.26 14.37 1.13
CA LEU A 252 -1.06 14.93 0.86
C LEU A 252 -1.74 15.48 2.12
N PRO A 253 -1.82 14.77 3.27
CA PRO A 253 -2.50 15.30 4.45
C PRO A 253 -1.89 16.61 4.94
N SER A 254 -0.56 16.76 4.86
CA SER A 254 0.14 17.97 5.30
C SER A 254 -0.01 19.15 4.34
N TYR A 255 -0.36 18.91 3.07
CA TYR A 255 -0.41 19.95 2.03
C TYR A 255 -1.80 20.16 1.41
N ALA A 256 -2.82 19.41 1.80
CA ALA A 256 -4.18 19.54 1.24
C ALA A 256 -4.77 20.95 1.40
N ASN A 257 -4.47 21.63 2.50
CA ASN A 257 -4.86 23.04 2.71
C ASN A 257 -4.23 23.98 1.68
N ARG A 258 -3.04 23.67 1.15
CA ARG A 258 -2.45 24.42 0.06
C ARG A 258 -3.24 24.24 -1.24
N SER A 259 -3.78 23.06 -1.48
CA SER A 259 -4.66 22.77 -2.63
C SER A 259 -5.97 23.55 -2.55
N ASP A 260 -6.59 23.65 -1.37
CA ASP A 260 -7.75 24.52 -1.15
C ASP A 260 -7.42 26.00 -1.43
N ALA A 261 -6.24 26.45 -0.98
CA ALA A 261 -5.79 27.81 -1.22
C ALA A 261 -5.57 28.09 -2.72
N VAL A 262 -5.02 27.14 -3.47
CA VAL A 262 -4.83 27.27 -4.92
C VAL A 262 -6.18 27.40 -5.64
N ILE A 263 -7.16 26.57 -5.31
CA ILE A 263 -8.53 26.68 -5.87
C ILE A 263 -9.12 28.06 -5.60
N ARG A 264 -9.00 28.55 -4.37
CA ARG A 264 -9.55 29.86 -3.98
C ARG A 264 -8.84 31.03 -4.67
N CYS A 265 -7.51 30.97 -4.81
CA CYS A 265 -6.71 32.08 -5.32
C CYS A 265 -6.58 32.08 -6.84
N PHE A 266 -6.65 30.92 -7.49
CA PHE A 266 -6.38 30.75 -8.91
C PHE A 266 -7.40 29.81 -9.59
N PRO A 267 -8.73 30.00 -9.41
CA PRO A 267 -9.75 29.07 -9.90
C PRO A 267 -9.64 28.82 -11.42
N ASP A 268 -9.30 29.85 -12.19
CA ASP A 268 -9.19 29.77 -13.65
C ASP A 268 -7.94 29.01 -14.13
N ARG A 269 -7.04 28.63 -13.22
CA ARG A 269 -5.75 27.98 -13.54
C ARG A 269 -5.70 26.50 -13.13
N VAL A 270 -6.64 26.04 -12.32
CA VAL A 270 -6.65 24.67 -11.81
C VAL A 270 -7.44 23.67 -12.68
N GLY A 271 -7.97 24.13 -13.82
CA GLY A 271 -8.82 23.30 -14.70
C GLY A 271 -10.22 23.09 -14.12
N PRO A 272 -10.92 22.00 -14.50
CA PRO A 272 -12.20 21.65 -13.88
C PRO A 272 -12.05 21.50 -12.36
N LEU A 273 -12.92 22.16 -11.61
CA LEU A 273 -12.86 22.10 -10.16
C LEU A 273 -13.46 20.79 -9.64
N PRO A 274 -12.86 20.15 -8.61
CA PRO A 274 -13.49 19.06 -7.90
C PRO A 274 -14.77 19.54 -7.20
N LYS A 275 -15.71 18.64 -6.95
CA LYS A 275 -17.04 18.97 -6.34
C LYS A 275 -16.93 19.53 -4.91
N LYS A 276 -15.84 19.29 -4.23
CA LYS A 276 -15.56 19.75 -2.86
C LYS A 276 -14.09 20.15 -2.74
N ASN A 277 -13.77 20.88 -1.68
CA ASN A 277 -12.38 21.23 -1.41
C ASN A 277 -11.51 19.99 -1.22
N PRO A 278 -10.25 19.97 -1.70
CA PRO A 278 -9.33 18.86 -1.51
C PRO A 278 -9.23 18.33 -0.06
N THR A 279 -9.25 19.20 0.94
CA THR A 279 -9.28 18.78 2.35
C THR A 279 -10.51 17.98 2.74
N ALA A 280 -11.65 18.17 2.08
CA ALA A 280 -12.87 17.42 2.37
C ALA A 280 -12.77 15.94 1.97
N TYR A 281 -12.00 15.61 0.91
CA TYR A 281 -11.77 14.22 0.51
C TYR A 281 -10.97 13.42 1.53
N LEU A 282 -10.16 14.08 2.36
CA LEU A 282 -9.44 13.40 3.45
C LEU A 282 -10.38 12.88 4.53
N ARG A 283 -11.61 13.42 4.63
CA ARG A 283 -12.54 13.19 5.75
C ARG A 283 -13.84 12.49 5.38
N ASP A 284 -14.11 12.32 4.09
CA ASP A 284 -15.43 11.87 3.62
C ASP A 284 -15.62 10.35 3.55
N GLY A 285 -14.61 9.58 3.95
CA GLY A 285 -14.66 8.12 3.96
C GLY A 285 -14.26 7.44 2.65
N GLN A 286 -13.70 8.19 1.69
CA GLN A 286 -13.10 7.62 0.47
C GLN A 286 -11.61 7.33 0.66
N LEU A 287 -10.86 8.21 1.34
CA LEU A 287 -9.43 8.06 1.59
C LEU A 287 -9.19 7.56 3.01
N PHE A 288 -8.34 6.56 3.11
CA PHE A 288 -7.84 5.98 4.35
C PHE A 288 -6.32 5.99 4.30
N PHE A 289 -5.68 5.90 5.47
CA PHE A 289 -4.23 6.02 5.61
C PHE A 289 -3.72 5.00 6.63
N ASP A 290 -2.48 4.56 6.44
CA ASP A 290 -1.82 3.76 7.47
C ASP A 290 -1.08 4.63 8.51
N THR A 291 -0.55 3.97 9.54
CA THR A 291 0.14 4.65 10.64
C THR A 291 1.64 4.82 10.42
N ILE A 292 2.18 4.53 9.22
CA ILE A 292 3.64 4.62 8.99
C ILE A 292 4.05 6.10 8.86
N VAL A 293 4.01 6.77 10.02
CA VAL A 293 4.38 8.19 10.21
C VAL A 293 5.39 8.37 11.35
N PHE A 294 5.73 7.29 12.06
CA PHE A 294 6.84 7.09 13.00
C PHE A 294 6.81 7.90 14.31
N THR A 295 6.01 8.96 14.43
CA THR A 295 5.97 9.78 15.65
C THR A 295 4.55 10.10 16.13
N PRO A 296 4.34 10.29 17.45
CA PRO A 296 3.06 10.71 17.99
C PRO A 296 2.57 12.05 17.41
N GLU A 297 3.48 12.96 17.10
CA GLU A 297 3.17 14.27 16.51
C GLU A 297 2.60 14.11 15.10
N ALA A 298 3.24 13.28 14.27
CA ALA A 298 2.79 13.02 12.91
C ALA A 298 1.45 12.25 12.91
N LEU A 299 1.27 11.28 13.82
CA LEU A 299 0.00 10.56 13.95
C LEU A 299 -1.13 11.50 14.39
N ARG A 300 -0.90 12.39 15.37
CA ARG A 300 -1.91 13.39 15.75
C ARG A 300 -2.25 14.34 14.60
N HIS A 301 -1.24 14.77 13.82
CA HIS A 301 -1.46 15.59 12.64
C HIS A 301 -2.33 14.85 11.62
N LEU A 302 -1.99 13.60 11.29
CA LEU A 302 -2.79 12.78 10.36
C LEU A 302 -4.23 12.62 10.83
N ILE A 303 -4.45 12.33 12.14
CA ILE A 303 -5.78 12.26 12.75
C ILE A 303 -6.53 13.60 12.64
N ALA A 304 -5.84 14.71 12.88
CA ALA A 304 -6.43 16.04 12.77
C ALA A 304 -6.87 16.36 11.34
N GLU A 305 -6.15 15.90 10.33
CA GLU A 305 -6.48 16.15 8.92
C GLU A 305 -7.52 15.18 8.35
N SER A 306 -7.50 13.90 8.73
CA SER A 306 -8.37 12.88 8.12
C SER A 306 -9.48 12.36 9.03
N GLY A 307 -9.30 12.47 10.33
CA GLY A 307 -10.17 11.81 11.32
C GLY A 307 -9.69 10.39 11.68
N PRO A 308 -9.94 9.96 12.93
CA PRO A 308 -9.44 8.68 13.44
C PRO A 308 -10.07 7.45 12.77
N GLY A 309 -11.27 7.60 12.22
CA GLY A 309 -11.99 6.52 11.53
C GLY A 309 -11.46 6.20 10.13
N GLN A 310 -10.47 6.95 9.65
CA GLN A 310 -9.82 6.78 8.35
C GLN A 310 -8.37 6.34 8.47
N ILE A 311 -7.93 5.95 9.67
CA ILE A 311 -6.57 5.50 9.92
C ILE A 311 -6.59 4.03 10.35
N MET A 312 -5.59 3.27 9.90
CA MET A 312 -5.40 1.85 10.20
C MET A 312 -3.92 1.58 10.47
N ILE A 313 -3.60 0.56 11.27
CA ILE A 313 -2.21 0.15 11.46
C ILE A 313 -1.61 -0.32 10.14
N GLY A 314 -0.36 0.08 9.89
CA GLY A 314 0.51 -0.46 8.86
C GLY A 314 1.92 -0.63 9.41
N THR A 315 2.59 -1.75 9.11
CA THR A 315 3.96 -2.01 9.58
C THR A 315 5.00 -1.98 8.46
N ASP A 316 4.58 -2.14 7.22
CA ASP A 316 5.45 -2.33 6.06
C ASP A 316 6.33 -3.59 6.18
N TYR A 317 5.86 -4.60 6.95
CA TYR A 317 6.59 -5.86 7.11
C TYR A 317 6.80 -6.54 5.74
N PRO A 318 7.97 -7.08 5.42
CA PRO A 318 9.10 -7.39 6.28
C PRO A 318 10.21 -6.32 6.31
N PHE A 319 9.94 -5.13 5.81
CA PHE A 319 10.94 -4.06 5.82
C PHE A 319 11.14 -3.52 7.25
N PRO A 320 12.39 -3.20 7.65
CA PRO A 320 12.71 -2.95 9.06
C PRO A 320 12.46 -1.48 9.47
N TRP A 321 11.36 -0.88 9.01
CA TRP A 321 11.04 0.51 9.31
C TRP A 321 10.57 0.70 10.74
N THR A 322 9.71 -0.21 11.20
CA THR A 322 9.11 -0.15 12.53
C THR A 322 8.73 -1.54 13.02
N SER A 323 8.71 -1.70 14.34
CA SER A 323 8.14 -2.85 15.03
C SER A 323 7.29 -2.41 16.22
N THR A 324 6.92 -1.12 16.26
CA THR A 324 6.30 -0.45 17.41
C THR A 324 5.03 0.29 17.05
N GLU A 325 4.38 -0.03 15.92
CA GLU A 325 3.19 0.69 15.46
C GLU A 325 2.01 0.57 16.43
N VAL A 326 1.83 -0.58 17.06
CA VAL A 326 0.85 -0.74 18.13
C VAL A 326 1.18 0.20 19.30
N ASP A 327 2.47 0.29 19.68
CA ASP A 327 2.91 1.18 20.76
C ASP A 327 2.77 2.66 20.40
N LEU A 328 3.01 3.00 19.13
CA LEU A 328 2.78 4.35 18.62
C LEU A 328 1.32 4.77 18.86
N VAL A 329 0.36 3.93 18.46
CA VAL A 329 -1.08 4.21 18.67
C VAL A 329 -1.43 4.25 20.16
N MET A 330 -0.96 3.25 20.94
CA MET A 330 -1.28 3.15 22.36
C MET A 330 -0.75 4.32 23.18
N ASN A 331 0.46 4.79 22.86
CA ASN A 331 1.17 5.80 23.64
C ASN A 331 1.00 7.23 23.10
N THR A 332 0.35 7.42 21.95
CA THR A 332 0.11 8.77 21.41
C THR A 332 -0.82 9.56 22.36
N PRO A 333 -0.35 10.70 22.90
CA PRO A 333 -1.16 11.50 23.81
C PRO A 333 -2.36 12.13 23.11
N GLY A 334 -3.48 12.25 23.85
CA GLY A 334 -4.68 12.93 23.36
C GLY A 334 -5.64 12.07 22.56
N LEU A 335 -5.31 10.80 22.26
CA LEU A 335 -6.25 9.86 21.67
C LEU A 335 -7.23 9.35 22.74
N THR A 336 -8.51 9.25 22.37
CA THR A 336 -9.51 8.54 23.18
C THR A 336 -9.38 7.02 22.99
N ASP A 337 -9.96 6.24 23.89
CA ASP A 337 -9.96 4.78 23.76
C ASP A 337 -10.69 4.32 22.49
N ASP A 338 -11.80 4.96 22.12
CA ASP A 338 -12.52 4.66 20.87
C ASP A 338 -11.67 4.94 19.63
N GLN A 339 -10.87 6.01 19.64
CA GLN A 339 -9.93 6.31 18.56
C GLN A 339 -8.83 5.25 18.45
N ARG A 340 -8.27 4.81 19.60
CA ARG A 340 -7.30 3.72 19.63
C ARG A 340 -7.89 2.44 19.07
N VAL A 341 -9.08 2.03 19.52
CA VAL A 341 -9.77 0.84 19.02
C VAL A 341 -10.02 0.92 17.52
N ALA A 342 -10.47 2.08 17.02
CA ALA A 342 -10.69 2.27 15.59
C ALA A 342 -9.40 2.08 14.78
N ILE A 343 -8.31 2.74 15.18
CA ILE A 343 -7.01 2.71 14.47
C ILE A 343 -6.36 1.33 14.58
N LEU A 344 -6.37 0.71 15.78
CA LEU A 344 -5.73 -0.58 16.03
C LEU A 344 -6.31 -1.71 15.18
N GLY A 345 -7.61 -1.67 14.86
CA GLY A 345 -8.20 -2.72 14.05
C GLY A 345 -9.65 -2.48 13.63
N GLY A 346 -10.43 -1.70 14.35
CA GLY A 346 -11.87 -1.55 14.09
C GLY A 346 -12.17 -1.03 12.67
N THR A 347 -11.39 -0.07 12.16
CA THR A 347 -11.53 0.44 10.79
C THR A 347 -11.21 -0.65 9.77
N ALA A 348 -10.09 -1.36 9.93
CA ALA A 348 -9.67 -2.43 9.03
C ALA A 348 -10.66 -3.61 9.06
N GLN A 349 -11.12 -4.01 10.24
CA GLN A 349 -12.15 -5.07 10.38
C GLN A 349 -13.40 -4.74 9.59
N ARG A 350 -13.90 -3.51 9.70
CA ARG A 350 -15.08 -3.05 8.97
C ARG A 350 -14.86 -3.05 7.45
N LEU A 351 -13.70 -2.59 6.98
CA LEU A 351 -13.41 -2.45 5.55
C LEU A 351 -13.10 -3.79 4.89
N LEU A 352 -12.42 -4.69 5.60
CA LEU A 352 -12.00 -6.01 5.10
C LEU A 352 -12.96 -7.12 5.50
N GLY A 353 -14.04 -6.81 6.24
CA GLY A 353 -15.01 -7.81 6.69
C GLY A 353 -14.40 -8.87 7.62
N ILE A 354 -13.41 -8.49 8.42
CA ILE A 354 -12.78 -9.35 9.43
C ILE A 354 -13.68 -9.36 10.68
N ALA A 355 -13.98 -10.54 11.20
CA ALA A 355 -14.77 -10.66 12.43
C ALA A 355 -14.06 -9.97 13.62
N PRO A 356 -14.82 -9.33 14.54
CA PRO A 356 -14.28 -8.67 15.73
C PRO A 356 -13.47 -9.58 16.64
#